data_03d2abc071f09c2e837adedbfc2f7b1b
#
_entry.id   03d2abc071f09c2e837adedbfc2f7b1b
#
_cell.length_a   1.000
_cell.length_b   1.000
_cell.length_c   1.000
_cell.angle_alpha   90.00
_cell.angle_beta   90.00
_cell.angle_gamma   90.00
#
_symmetry.space_group_name_H-M   'P 1'
#
loop_
_entity.id
_entity.type
_entity.pdbx_description
1 polymer ?
#
loop_
_entity_poly.entity_id
_entity_poly.type
_entity_poly.pdbx_seq_one_letter_code
_entity_poly.pdbx_strand_id
1 'polypeptide(L)'
;MCLLAAAAADARSHKKKQQNDPSFSYYLLSLSYAPDFCAQPTGNKDPRECGNGRHVGFVVHGLWPQIESGRGPENCGPARPVAQDIVRATLDYIPTESLIQHEWAAHGTCTGLSASDYFTFVRRARDMVKIPDNLRAPARDLRLNPEEIEAQMAAANPSFPRGAFRVSCYRDAELEEVRIAFNKDLSPRVYGSGGGSCRTTVLMRPVH
;
A
#
# COMPACT_ATOMS: atom_id res chain seq x y z
N MET A 1 -13.00 -64.26 -36.88
CA MET A 1 -13.18 -63.78 -35.50
C MET A 1 -12.08 -62.74 -35.21
N CYS A 2 -12.41 -61.45 -35.31
CA CYS A 2 -11.48 -60.37 -34.95
C CYS A 2 -11.90 -59.82 -33.58
N LEU A 3 -11.00 -59.94 -32.61
CA LEU A 3 -11.17 -59.33 -31.28
C LEU A 3 -10.64 -57.88 -31.31
N LEU A 4 -11.57 -56.96 -31.14
CA LEU A 4 -11.25 -55.53 -30.91
C LEU A 4 -10.96 -55.33 -29.43
N ALA A 5 -9.71 -54.96 -29.12
CA ALA A 5 -9.32 -54.52 -27.78
C ALA A 5 -9.63 -53.02 -27.63
N ALA A 6 -10.56 -52.70 -26.75
CA ALA A 6 -10.85 -51.32 -26.37
C ALA A 6 -9.79 -50.83 -25.35
N ALA A 7 -9.01 -49.82 -25.72
CA ALA A 7 -8.12 -49.13 -24.81
C ALA A 7 -8.91 -48.13 -23.95
N ALA A 8 -8.98 -48.38 -22.64
CA ALA A 8 -9.52 -47.40 -21.67
C ALA A 8 -8.53 -46.25 -21.46
N ALA A 9 -8.92 -45.07 -21.84
CA ALA A 9 -8.18 -43.85 -21.56
C ALA A 9 -8.38 -43.45 -20.10
N ASP A 10 -7.31 -43.50 -19.31
CA ASP A 10 -7.27 -43.13 -17.89
C ASP A 10 -7.26 -41.59 -17.79
N ALA A 11 -8.44 -41.01 -17.53
CA ALA A 11 -8.59 -39.58 -17.33
C ALA A 11 -8.05 -39.21 -15.93
N ARG A 12 -6.78 -38.91 -15.81
CA ARG A 12 -6.19 -38.31 -14.59
C ARG A 12 -6.76 -36.91 -14.37
N SER A 13 -7.78 -36.83 -13.54
CA SER A 13 -8.30 -35.60 -12.96
C SER A 13 -7.16 -34.88 -12.19
N HIS A 14 -6.59 -33.83 -12.79
CA HIS A 14 -5.76 -32.90 -12.07
C HIS A 14 -6.65 -32.13 -11.10
N LYS A 15 -6.73 -32.58 -9.84
CA LYS A 15 -7.21 -31.75 -8.73
C LYS A 15 -6.32 -30.52 -8.66
N LYS A 16 -6.78 -29.37 -9.21
CA LYS A 16 -6.23 -28.06 -8.87
C LYS A 16 -6.22 -27.97 -7.34
N LYS A 17 -5.02 -27.92 -6.75
CA LYS A 17 -4.84 -27.56 -5.35
C LYS A 17 -5.61 -26.25 -5.17
N GLN A 18 -6.70 -26.29 -4.42
CA GLN A 18 -7.42 -25.10 -3.98
C GLN A 18 -6.40 -24.31 -3.15
N GLN A 19 -5.78 -23.30 -3.75
CA GLN A 19 -4.98 -22.34 -3.05
C GLN A 19 -5.92 -21.71 -2.03
N ASN A 20 -5.65 -21.92 -0.72
CA ASN A 20 -6.42 -21.28 0.33
C ASN A 20 -6.46 -19.79 0.03
N ASP A 21 -7.66 -19.29 -0.27
CA ASP A 21 -7.86 -17.84 -0.49
C ASP A 21 -7.39 -17.12 0.78
N PRO A 22 -6.43 -16.20 0.68
CA PRO A 22 -5.90 -15.51 1.87
C PRO A 22 -7.05 -14.88 2.64
N SER A 23 -7.04 -15.04 3.96
CA SER A 23 -8.12 -14.63 4.88
C SER A 23 -8.18 -13.11 5.07
N PHE A 24 -8.14 -12.32 4.00
CA PHE A 24 -8.34 -10.88 4.02
C PHE A 24 -9.43 -10.46 3.03
N SER A 25 -9.99 -9.25 3.20
CA SER A 25 -11.14 -8.78 2.43
C SER A 25 -10.77 -7.75 1.36
N TYR A 26 -9.77 -6.89 1.63
CA TYR A 26 -9.39 -5.76 0.79
C TYR A 26 -7.96 -5.31 1.06
N TYR A 27 -7.44 -4.37 0.26
CA TYR A 27 -6.14 -3.75 0.46
C TYR A 27 -6.26 -2.31 0.91
N LEU A 28 -5.32 -1.86 1.76
CA LEU A 28 -5.01 -0.46 1.99
C LEU A 28 -3.64 -0.13 1.41
N LEU A 29 -3.59 0.77 0.44
CA LEU A 29 -2.37 1.43 0.05
C LEU A 29 -2.11 2.56 1.03
N SER A 30 -0.95 2.58 1.67
CA SER A 30 -0.49 3.67 2.53
C SER A 30 0.58 4.49 1.84
N LEU A 31 0.36 5.80 1.76
CA LEU A 31 1.29 6.80 1.25
C LEU A 31 1.74 7.68 2.41
N SER A 32 2.97 7.49 2.90
CA SER A 32 3.56 8.31 3.95
C SER A 32 3.99 9.67 3.41
N TYR A 33 3.83 10.71 4.23
CA TYR A 33 4.30 12.05 3.91
C TYR A 33 5.70 12.27 4.48
N ALA A 34 6.71 12.19 3.62
CA ALA A 34 8.12 12.16 4.02
C ALA A 34 8.57 13.41 4.80
N PRO A 35 8.17 14.67 4.49
CA PRO A 35 8.60 15.82 5.26
C PRO A 35 8.20 15.76 6.74
N ASP A 36 6.99 15.29 7.05
CA ASP A 36 6.51 15.17 8.42
C ASP A 36 7.08 13.93 9.12
N PHE A 37 7.26 12.83 8.40
CA PHE A 37 8.00 11.66 8.90
C PHE A 37 9.43 12.03 9.29
N CYS A 38 10.15 12.73 8.43
CA CYS A 38 11.54 13.13 8.67
C CYS A 38 11.69 14.16 9.81
N ALA A 39 10.63 14.91 10.13
CA ALA A 39 10.59 15.83 11.26
C ALA A 39 10.35 15.14 12.60
N GLN A 40 9.88 13.86 12.63
CA GLN A 40 9.67 13.17 13.89
C GLN A 40 11.00 12.94 14.64
N PRO A 41 11.01 13.03 15.99
CA PRO A 41 12.23 12.81 16.80
C PRO A 41 12.67 11.34 16.80
N THR A 42 11.72 10.40 16.61
CA THR A 42 11.95 8.96 16.56
C THR A 42 11.62 8.47 15.16
N GLY A 43 12.59 8.02 14.42
CA GLY A 43 12.37 7.46 13.09
C GLY A 43 13.70 7.08 12.48
N ASN A 44 13.72 6.05 11.65
CA ASN A 44 14.87 5.74 10.83
C ASN A 44 14.99 6.82 9.74
N LYS A 45 15.86 7.80 9.97
CA LYS A 45 16.11 8.89 9.03
C LYS A 45 17.06 8.43 7.92
N ASP A 46 16.59 7.46 7.10
CA ASP A 46 17.37 7.02 5.95
C ASP A 46 17.63 8.22 5.02
N PRO A 47 18.90 8.48 4.65
CA PRO A 47 19.24 9.60 3.78
C PRO A 47 18.55 9.55 2.41
N ARG A 48 18.07 8.40 1.97
CA ARG A 48 17.32 8.26 0.72
C ARG A 48 15.91 8.87 0.81
N GLU A 49 15.33 8.93 1.99
CA GLU A 49 14.03 9.57 2.24
C GLU A 49 14.19 10.95 2.85
N CYS A 50 15.04 11.07 3.89
CA CYS A 50 15.17 12.26 4.71
C CYS A 50 16.44 13.09 4.45
N GLY A 51 17.25 12.72 3.46
CA GLY A 51 18.51 13.44 3.17
C GLY A 51 18.28 14.82 2.58
N ASN A 52 19.23 15.76 2.87
CA ASN A 52 19.20 17.12 2.34
C ASN A 52 19.12 17.13 0.80
N GLY A 53 18.24 17.97 0.24
CA GLY A 53 18.04 18.10 -1.20
C GLY A 53 17.19 16.97 -1.83
N ARG A 54 16.59 16.14 -1.01
CA ARG A 54 15.61 15.13 -1.48
C ARG A 54 14.24 15.79 -1.51
N HIS A 55 13.80 16.21 -2.68
CA HIS A 55 12.45 16.78 -2.89
C HIS A 55 11.38 15.69 -2.90
N VAL A 56 11.25 14.94 -1.79
CA VAL A 56 10.32 13.81 -1.65
C VAL A 56 9.12 14.24 -0.83
N GLY A 57 7.94 14.21 -1.43
CA GLY A 57 6.66 14.44 -0.76
C GLY A 57 6.09 13.14 -0.23
N PHE A 58 5.29 12.45 -1.05
CA PHE A 58 4.72 11.15 -0.67
C PHE A 58 5.57 9.99 -1.18
N VAL A 59 5.75 9.00 -0.31
CA VAL A 59 6.36 7.70 -0.63
C VAL A 59 5.36 6.59 -0.34
N VAL A 60 5.50 5.45 -0.99
CA VAL A 60 4.72 4.28 -0.61
C VAL A 60 5.30 3.70 0.68
N HIS A 61 4.46 3.59 1.71
CA HIS A 61 4.75 2.79 2.89
C HIS A 61 4.53 1.32 2.55
N GLY A 62 3.29 0.95 2.18
CA GLY A 62 2.97 -0.42 1.82
C GLY A 62 1.57 -0.59 1.23
N LEU A 63 1.25 -1.85 0.90
CA LEU A 63 -0.06 -2.31 0.49
C LEU A 63 -0.52 -3.43 1.41
N TRP A 64 -1.42 -3.11 2.34
CA TRP A 64 -1.74 -3.96 3.47
C TRP A 64 -3.03 -4.74 3.29
N PRO A 65 -3.02 -6.07 3.37
CA PRO A 65 -4.24 -6.86 3.46
C PRO A 65 -5.05 -6.49 4.70
N GLN A 66 -6.36 -6.32 4.53
CA GLN A 66 -7.27 -5.90 5.59
C GLN A 66 -8.50 -6.81 5.66
N ILE A 67 -9.17 -6.80 6.82
CA ILE A 67 -10.50 -7.39 7.01
C ILE A 67 -11.54 -6.29 7.26
N GLU A 68 -12.83 -6.59 7.06
CA GLU A 68 -13.89 -5.58 7.18
C GLU A 68 -14.02 -5.00 8.59
N SER A 69 -13.67 -5.76 9.61
CA SER A 69 -13.71 -5.32 11.00
C SER A 69 -12.51 -5.84 11.79
N GLY A 70 -11.77 -4.94 12.41
CA GLY A 70 -10.59 -5.29 13.19
C GLY A 70 -9.27 -5.03 12.45
N ARG A 71 -8.20 -5.63 12.95
CA ARG A 71 -6.85 -5.53 12.38
C ARG A 71 -6.69 -6.52 11.24
N GLY A 72 -6.10 -6.08 10.13
CA GLY A 72 -5.70 -6.96 9.03
C GLY A 72 -4.67 -8.01 9.46
N PRO A 73 -4.50 -9.08 8.67
CA PRO A 73 -3.50 -10.11 8.95
C PRO A 73 -2.08 -9.56 8.75
N GLU A 74 -1.17 -9.97 9.63
CA GLU A 74 0.25 -9.64 9.57
C GLU A 74 1.11 -10.88 9.87
N ASN A 75 2.32 -10.95 9.28
CA ASN A 75 3.31 -12.00 9.52
C ASN A 75 2.76 -13.42 9.27
N CYS A 76 2.10 -13.63 8.13
CA CYS A 76 1.33 -14.85 7.85
C CYS A 76 2.18 -16.08 7.45
N GLY A 77 3.47 -15.93 7.33
CA GLY A 77 4.34 -17.06 7.01
C GLY A 77 5.82 -16.72 7.06
N PRO A 78 6.70 -17.71 6.85
CA PRO A 78 8.12 -17.46 6.81
C PRO A 78 8.48 -16.58 5.62
N ALA A 79 8.99 -15.38 5.87
CA ALA A 79 9.47 -14.46 4.86
C ALA A 79 10.91 -14.81 4.48
N ARG A 80 11.14 -15.19 3.21
CA ARG A 80 12.48 -15.19 2.64
C ARG A 80 12.84 -13.75 2.26
N PRO A 81 14.13 -13.36 2.33
CA PRO A 81 14.56 -12.05 1.87
C PRO A 81 14.09 -11.78 0.44
N VAL A 82 13.63 -10.58 0.18
CA VAL A 82 13.26 -10.11 -1.17
C VAL A 82 14.51 -10.07 -2.03
N ALA A 83 14.46 -10.65 -3.22
CA ALA A 83 15.59 -10.71 -4.13
C ALA A 83 16.04 -9.29 -4.56
N GLN A 84 17.34 -9.11 -4.78
CA GLN A 84 17.94 -7.79 -5.01
C GLN A 84 17.48 -7.10 -6.30
N ASP A 85 17.05 -7.84 -7.31
CA ASP A 85 16.44 -7.29 -8.52
C ASP A 85 15.06 -6.67 -8.25
N ILE A 86 14.25 -7.33 -7.41
CA ILE A 86 12.95 -6.80 -6.95
C ILE A 86 13.19 -5.57 -6.05
N VAL A 87 14.16 -5.62 -5.12
CA VAL A 87 14.52 -4.47 -4.29
C VAL A 87 14.88 -3.27 -5.17
N ARG A 88 15.80 -3.42 -6.12
CA ARG A 88 16.19 -2.33 -7.03
C ARG A 88 15.02 -1.77 -7.83
N ALA A 89 14.13 -2.63 -8.31
CA ALA A 89 12.93 -2.20 -9.05
C ALA A 89 11.88 -1.50 -8.17
N THR A 90 11.98 -1.62 -6.84
CA THR A 90 11.00 -1.10 -5.88
C THR A 90 11.46 0.23 -5.24
N LEU A 91 12.77 0.49 -5.21
CA LEU A 91 13.36 1.67 -4.56
C LEU A 91 12.96 3.02 -5.17
N ASP A 92 12.31 3.06 -6.33
CA ASP A 92 11.79 4.29 -6.93
C ASP A 92 10.48 4.79 -6.29
N TYR A 93 9.79 3.95 -5.50
CA TYR A 93 8.55 4.31 -4.82
C TYR A 93 8.47 3.90 -3.35
N ILE A 94 9.23 2.89 -2.91
CA ILE A 94 9.50 2.59 -1.49
C ILE A 94 10.95 2.98 -1.19
N PRO A 95 11.21 3.93 -0.28
CA PRO A 95 12.50 4.65 -0.25
C PRO A 95 13.67 3.81 0.25
N THR A 96 13.43 2.72 1.00
CA THR A 96 14.52 1.97 1.64
C THR A 96 14.38 0.46 1.49
N GLU A 97 15.50 -0.25 1.39
CA GLU A 97 15.51 -1.71 1.36
C GLU A 97 14.93 -2.32 2.64
N SER A 98 15.24 -1.72 3.80
CA SER A 98 14.69 -2.19 5.08
C SER A 98 13.17 -2.15 5.11
N LEU A 99 12.56 -1.12 4.54
CA LEU A 99 11.09 -1.01 4.43
C LEU A 99 10.55 -2.05 3.45
N ILE A 100 11.20 -2.26 2.30
CA ILE A 100 10.81 -3.30 1.33
C ILE A 100 10.80 -4.69 1.99
N GLN A 101 11.85 -5.03 2.74
CA GLN A 101 11.95 -6.31 3.45
C GLN A 101 10.86 -6.43 4.53
N HIS A 102 10.60 -5.34 5.26
CA HIS A 102 9.55 -5.28 6.29
C HIS A 102 8.16 -5.48 5.68
N GLU A 103 7.81 -4.73 4.64
CA GLU A 103 6.49 -4.80 3.99
C GLU A 103 6.21 -6.18 3.40
N TRP A 104 7.22 -6.82 2.83
CA TRP A 104 7.09 -8.21 2.40
C TRP A 104 6.82 -9.15 3.58
N ALA A 105 7.63 -9.06 4.64
CA ALA A 105 7.51 -9.96 5.78
C ALA A 105 6.19 -9.78 6.54
N ALA A 106 5.82 -8.53 6.82
CA ALA A 106 4.64 -8.21 7.60
C ALA A 106 3.33 -8.39 6.81
N HIS A 107 3.30 -7.96 5.57
CA HIS A 107 2.05 -7.82 4.81
C HIS A 107 2.02 -8.69 3.54
N GLY A 108 3.10 -8.72 2.77
CA GLY A 108 3.15 -9.47 1.52
C GLY A 108 2.90 -10.96 1.71
N THR A 109 3.45 -11.57 2.78
CA THR A 109 3.25 -12.98 3.12
C THR A 109 1.77 -13.35 3.36
N CYS A 110 0.93 -12.37 3.66
CA CYS A 110 -0.49 -12.57 3.91
C CYS A 110 -1.36 -12.55 2.65
N THR A 111 -0.78 -12.23 1.49
CA THR A 111 -1.54 -12.06 0.24
C THR A 111 -1.69 -13.33 -0.56
N GLY A 112 -0.87 -14.35 -0.29
CA GLY A 112 -0.75 -15.55 -1.13
C GLY A 112 0.04 -15.34 -2.42
N LEU A 113 0.53 -14.12 -2.66
CA LEU A 113 1.35 -13.77 -3.83
C LEU A 113 2.83 -14.14 -3.61
N SER A 114 3.58 -14.20 -4.70
CA SER A 114 5.05 -14.16 -4.62
C SER A 114 5.53 -12.73 -4.28
N ALA A 115 6.76 -12.57 -3.79
CA ALA A 115 7.32 -11.23 -3.54
C ALA A 115 7.31 -10.35 -4.80
N SER A 116 7.64 -10.91 -5.96
CA SER A 116 7.58 -10.20 -7.25
C SER A 116 6.17 -9.72 -7.59
N ASP A 117 5.17 -10.58 -7.43
CA ASP A 117 3.79 -10.24 -7.73
C ASP A 117 3.24 -9.23 -6.72
N TYR A 118 3.59 -9.37 -5.42
CA TYR A 118 3.20 -8.42 -4.39
C TYR A 118 3.70 -7.00 -4.71
N PHE A 119 5.00 -6.83 -5.00
CA PHE A 119 5.54 -5.50 -5.34
C PHE A 119 5.04 -4.98 -6.69
N THR A 120 4.68 -5.86 -7.62
CA THR A 120 3.96 -5.47 -8.84
C THR A 120 2.56 -4.92 -8.50
N PHE A 121 1.85 -5.54 -7.56
CA PHE A 121 0.56 -5.04 -7.08
C PHE A 121 0.69 -3.71 -6.35
N VAL A 122 1.70 -3.55 -5.49
CA VAL A 122 2.01 -2.27 -4.81
C VAL A 122 2.21 -1.17 -5.85
N ARG A 123 3.05 -1.38 -6.86
CA ARG A 123 3.29 -0.42 -7.94
C ARG A 123 2.00 -0.08 -8.68
N ARG A 124 1.22 -1.08 -9.09
CA ARG A 124 -0.05 -0.86 -9.79
C ARG A 124 -1.03 -0.03 -8.96
N ALA A 125 -1.20 -0.35 -7.67
CA ALA A 125 -2.05 0.42 -6.77
C ALA A 125 -1.58 1.88 -6.65
N ARG A 126 -0.27 2.10 -6.49
CA ARG A 126 0.33 3.43 -6.44
C ARG A 126 0.10 4.21 -7.73
N ASP A 127 0.30 3.60 -8.90
CA ASP A 127 0.21 4.26 -10.21
C ASP A 127 -1.24 4.64 -10.58
N MET A 128 -2.23 4.04 -9.93
CA MET A 128 -3.64 4.43 -10.05
C MET A 128 -3.98 5.72 -9.30
N VAL A 129 -3.15 6.15 -8.33
CA VAL A 129 -3.46 7.28 -7.45
C VAL A 129 -2.73 8.53 -7.93
N LYS A 130 -3.51 9.58 -8.21
CA LYS A 130 -3.00 10.92 -8.51
C LYS A 130 -3.01 11.77 -7.24
N ILE A 131 -1.86 12.29 -6.85
CA ILE A 131 -1.73 13.24 -5.74
C ILE A 131 -1.88 14.66 -6.32
N PRO A 132 -2.78 15.51 -5.79
CA PRO A 132 -2.90 16.91 -6.22
C PRO A 132 -1.59 17.67 -6.08
N ASP A 133 -1.27 18.55 -7.02
CA ASP A 133 0.02 19.24 -7.06
C ASP A 133 0.30 20.06 -5.81
N ASN A 134 -0.72 20.72 -5.26
CA ASN A 134 -0.60 21.50 -4.02
C ASN A 134 -0.34 20.65 -2.78
N LEU A 135 -0.72 19.38 -2.77
CA LEU A 135 -0.42 18.43 -1.68
C LEU A 135 0.88 17.68 -1.93
N ARG A 136 1.23 17.45 -3.20
CA ARG A 136 2.40 16.66 -3.58
C ARG A 136 3.71 17.32 -3.17
N ALA A 137 3.81 18.64 -3.36
CA ALA A 137 5.02 19.39 -3.08
C ALA A 137 4.68 20.83 -2.64
N PRO A 138 4.12 21.01 -1.45
CA PRO A 138 3.85 22.34 -0.94
C PRO A 138 5.17 23.10 -0.74
N ALA A 139 5.18 24.37 -1.19
CA ALA A 139 6.34 25.27 -1.05
C ALA A 139 6.44 25.93 0.34
N ARG A 140 5.40 25.79 1.17
CA ARG A 140 5.28 26.32 2.52
C ARG A 140 4.37 25.42 3.35
N ASP A 141 4.37 25.62 4.67
CA ASP A 141 3.42 24.92 5.55
C ASP A 141 1.98 25.07 5.05
N LEU A 142 1.31 23.94 4.89
CA LEU A 142 -0.14 23.88 4.68
C LEU A 142 -0.82 23.47 5.99
N ARG A 143 -1.98 24.08 6.25
CA ARG A 143 -2.85 23.71 7.35
C ARG A 143 -4.24 23.49 6.78
N LEU A 144 -4.67 22.23 6.75
CA LEU A 144 -5.91 21.79 6.15
C LEU A 144 -6.68 20.89 7.13
N ASN A 145 -8.00 20.88 7.06
CA ASN A 145 -8.74 19.86 7.78
C ASN A 145 -8.57 18.49 7.08
N PRO A 146 -8.65 17.37 7.80
CA PRO A 146 -8.54 16.03 7.21
C PRO A 146 -9.48 15.84 6.04
N GLU A 147 -10.72 16.29 6.17
CA GLU A 147 -11.75 16.20 5.14
C GLU A 147 -11.42 17.01 3.87
N GLU A 148 -10.70 18.13 4.00
CA GLU A 148 -10.23 18.92 2.86
C GLU A 148 -9.15 18.17 2.09
N ILE A 149 -8.23 17.50 2.78
CA ILE A 149 -7.21 16.64 2.14
C ILE A 149 -7.89 15.47 1.42
N GLU A 150 -8.80 14.76 2.09
CA GLU A 150 -9.57 13.65 1.52
C GLU A 150 -10.37 14.10 0.30
N ALA A 151 -11.03 15.26 0.36
CA ALA A 151 -11.81 15.82 -0.74
C ALA A 151 -10.94 16.20 -1.94
N GLN A 152 -9.75 16.79 -1.72
CA GLN A 152 -8.81 17.12 -2.78
C GLN A 152 -8.25 15.85 -3.43
N MET A 153 -7.91 14.82 -2.64
CA MET A 153 -7.52 13.51 -3.16
C MET A 153 -8.62 12.90 -4.03
N ALA A 154 -9.88 12.91 -3.56
CA ALA A 154 -11.01 12.39 -4.31
C ALA A 154 -11.26 13.17 -5.61
N ALA A 155 -11.14 14.50 -5.58
CA ALA A 155 -11.30 15.34 -6.78
C ALA A 155 -10.24 15.07 -7.85
N ALA A 156 -9.00 14.78 -7.44
CA ALA A 156 -7.92 14.40 -8.36
C ALA A 156 -8.07 12.97 -8.92
N ASN A 157 -8.93 12.14 -8.30
CA ASN A 157 -9.11 10.73 -8.62
C ASN A 157 -10.59 10.39 -8.87
N PRO A 158 -11.20 10.88 -9.96
CA PRO A 158 -12.65 10.76 -10.18
C PRO A 158 -13.15 9.31 -10.39
N SER A 159 -12.25 8.37 -10.67
CA SER A 159 -12.57 6.92 -10.73
C SER A 159 -12.70 6.27 -9.36
N PHE A 160 -12.32 6.95 -8.27
CA PHE A 160 -12.44 6.44 -6.92
C PHE A 160 -13.79 6.88 -6.29
N PRO A 161 -14.45 5.99 -5.53
CA PRO A 161 -15.67 6.37 -4.84
C PRO A 161 -15.38 7.39 -3.72
N ARG A 162 -16.37 8.21 -3.39
CA ARG A 162 -16.30 9.07 -2.19
C ARG A 162 -16.02 8.19 -0.96
N GLY A 163 -15.06 8.62 -0.15
CA GLY A 163 -14.67 7.88 1.05
C GLY A 163 -13.65 6.76 0.81
N ALA A 164 -13.02 6.70 -0.38
CA ALA A 164 -11.89 5.81 -0.64
C ALA A 164 -10.60 6.24 0.08
N PHE A 165 -10.49 7.51 0.46
CA PHE A 165 -9.31 8.12 1.06
C PHE A 165 -9.53 8.37 2.54
N ARG A 166 -8.49 8.19 3.35
CA ARG A 166 -8.43 8.52 4.78
C ARG A 166 -7.08 9.08 5.14
N VAL A 167 -7.09 10.08 6.02
CA VAL A 167 -5.89 10.76 6.51
C VAL A 167 -5.54 10.26 7.90
N SER A 168 -4.26 9.96 8.13
CA SER A 168 -3.68 9.60 9.42
C SER A 168 -2.65 10.63 9.84
N CYS A 169 -2.57 10.93 11.15
CA CYS A 169 -1.69 11.97 11.69
C CYS A 169 -0.81 11.46 12.82
N TYR A 170 0.40 12.01 12.91
CA TYR A 170 1.23 11.94 14.10
C TYR A 170 0.64 12.82 15.21
N ARG A 171 0.37 12.23 16.38
CA ARG A 171 -0.14 12.98 17.55
C ARG A 171 -1.29 13.95 17.20
N ASP A 172 -2.12 13.52 16.26
CA ASP A 172 -3.30 14.26 15.79
C ASP A 172 -3.05 15.57 15.02
N ALA A 173 -1.80 15.91 14.68
CA ALA A 173 -1.48 17.22 14.08
C ALA A 173 -0.70 17.17 12.76
N GLU A 174 0.41 16.45 12.68
CA GLU A 174 1.20 16.38 11.44
C GLU A 174 0.73 15.24 10.55
N LEU A 175 0.76 15.43 9.23
CA LEU A 175 0.36 14.40 8.29
C LEU A 175 1.29 13.18 8.38
N GLU A 176 0.75 12.05 8.77
CA GLU A 176 1.45 10.76 8.73
C GLU A 176 1.30 10.09 7.37
N GLU A 177 0.04 9.81 7.00
CA GLU A 177 -0.27 9.04 5.81
C GLU A 177 -1.60 9.45 5.17
N VAL A 178 -1.68 9.25 3.85
CA VAL A 178 -2.94 9.12 3.15
C VAL A 178 -3.12 7.65 2.80
N ARG A 179 -4.21 7.05 3.29
CA ARG A 179 -4.55 5.65 3.06
C ARG A 179 -5.67 5.53 2.05
N ILE A 180 -5.52 4.62 1.09
CA ILE A 180 -6.44 4.43 -0.02
C ILE A 180 -6.93 2.98 -0.06
N ALA A 181 -8.25 2.78 -0.14
CA ALA A 181 -8.86 1.46 -0.11
C ALA A 181 -9.06 0.89 -1.52
N PHE A 182 -8.68 -0.39 -1.70
CA PHE A 182 -8.84 -1.16 -2.92
C PHE A 182 -9.44 -2.53 -2.64
N ASN A 183 -10.26 -3.03 -3.55
CA ASN A 183 -10.64 -4.44 -3.55
C ASN A 183 -9.43 -5.33 -3.86
N LYS A 184 -9.56 -6.66 -3.71
CA LYS A 184 -8.47 -7.62 -3.98
C LYS A 184 -7.94 -7.56 -5.41
N ASP A 185 -8.76 -7.14 -6.37
CA ASP A 185 -8.40 -6.96 -7.79
C ASP A 185 -7.80 -5.59 -8.12
N LEU A 186 -7.59 -4.75 -7.12
CA LEU A 186 -7.19 -3.36 -7.18
C LEU A 186 -8.24 -2.42 -7.79
N SER A 187 -9.50 -2.81 -7.93
CA SER A 187 -10.55 -1.83 -8.18
C SER A 187 -10.74 -0.93 -6.94
N PRO A 188 -10.96 0.39 -7.12
CA PRO A 188 -11.16 1.30 -6.00
C PRO A 188 -12.42 0.97 -5.19
N ARG A 189 -12.34 1.14 -3.86
CA ARG A 189 -13.49 0.92 -2.98
C ARG A 189 -13.61 2.00 -1.91
N VAL A 190 -14.77 2.08 -1.27
CA VAL A 190 -14.95 2.87 -0.06
C VAL A 190 -14.11 2.26 1.07
N TYR A 191 -13.46 3.11 1.86
CA TYR A 191 -12.71 2.70 3.05
C TYR A 191 -13.63 1.98 4.03
N GLY A 192 -13.17 0.86 4.59
CA GLY A 192 -13.93 0.10 5.57
C GLY A 192 -14.14 0.85 6.90
N SER A 193 -14.67 0.15 7.88
CA SER A 193 -14.83 0.71 9.23
C SER A 193 -13.46 0.94 9.87
N GLY A 194 -13.18 2.18 10.26
CA GLY A 194 -11.92 2.62 10.84
C GLY A 194 -11.59 4.01 10.31
N GLY A 195 -11.61 5.01 11.19
CA GLY A 195 -11.37 6.40 10.81
C GLY A 195 -9.88 6.69 10.61
N GLY A 196 -9.59 7.82 9.98
CA GLY A 196 -8.31 8.48 10.13
C GLY A 196 -8.05 8.82 11.62
N SER A 197 -6.79 9.02 11.98
CA SER A 197 -6.42 9.39 13.35
C SER A 197 -6.44 10.90 13.60
N CYS A 198 -6.59 11.71 12.54
CA CYS A 198 -6.57 13.18 12.64
C CYS A 198 -7.86 13.71 13.26
N ARG A 199 -7.74 14.56 14.28
CA ARG A 199 -8.88 15.18 14.98
C ARG A 199 -8.93 16.70 14.88
N THR A 200 -7.85 17.28 14.38
CA THR A 200 -7.63 18.73 14.28
C THR A 200 -7.11 19.09 12.90
N THR A 201 -6.84 20.37 12.69
CA THR A 201 -6.14 20.85 11.48
C THR A 201 -4.79 20.15 11.33
N VAL A 202 -4.58 19.58 10.17
CA VAL A 202 -3.36 18.82 9.78
C VAL A 202 -2.30 19.79 9.28
N LEU A 203 -1.09 19.71 9.82
CA LEU A 203 0.09 20.37 9.29
C LEU A 203 0.73 19.47 8.24
N MET A 204 1.04 20.02 7.09
CA MET A 204 1.93 19.44 6.08
C MET A 204 3.11 20.39 5.88
N ARG A 205 4.31 19.96 6.23
CA ARG A 205 5.54 20.73 6.00
C ARG A 205 5.89 20.82 4.53
N PRO A 206 6.66 21.85 4.11
CA PRO A 206 7.11 21.95 2.72
C PRO A 206 8.06 20.81 2.34
N VAL A 207 8.09 20.53 1.06
CA VAL A 207 9.08 19.62 0.45
C VAL A 207 10.31 20.43 0.09
N HIS A 208 11.46 20.12 0.71
CA HIS A 208 12.74 20.83 0.55
C HIS A 208 13.75 20.05 -0.28
#